data_e467205ad5b630ccdb8a721e754d5d0d
#
_entry.id   e467205ad5b630ccdb8a721e754d5d0d
#
_cell.length_a   1.000
_cell.length_b   1.000
_cell.length_c   1.000
_cell.angle_alpha   90.00
_cell.angle_beta   90.00
_cell.angle_gamma   90.00
#
_symmetry.space_group_name_H-M   'P 1'
#
loop_
_entity.id
_entity.type
_entity.pdbx_description
1 polymer ?
#
loop_
_entity_poly.entity_id
_entity_poly.type
_entity_poly.pdbx_seq_one_letter_code
_entity_poly.pdbx_strand_id
1 'polypeptide(L)'
;MSQLVVDGPGRSGARTPLSTRLAAGRTAVTAKASAAVDRLQAFLVAYSLHALRISLGLVFLGFGVLKFFPGLSPAEAVASATIDRLTFGLVSGRSAVLLTAVTETVIGLTLVTGKFLRVGIVVLGGALIGIMSPLALFTAELFPHGPTLMGQYVLKDIVLAAAALVVAAYALGARLGSGSDD
;
A
#
# COMPACT_ATOMS: atom_id res chain seq x y z
N MET A 1 16.11 -12.18 90.86
CA MET A 1 15.93 -13.26 89.83
C MET A 1 15.28 -12.61 88.62
N SER A 2 16.12 -12.25 87.59
CA SER A 2 15.71 -11.57 86.34
C SER A 2 15.56 -12.60 85.27
N GLN A 3 14.39 -12.72 84.71
CA GLN A 3 14.18 -13.54 83.50
C GLN A 3 14.42 -12.70 82.28
N LEU A 4 15.40 -13.08 81.48
CA LEU A 4 15.67 -12.56 80.15
C LEU A 4 14.73 -13.21 79.14
N VAL A 5 13.81 -12.42 78.59
CA VAL A 5 13.01 -12.83 77.40
C VAL A 5 13.79 -12.49 76.19
N VAL A 6 14.25 -13.51 75.45
CA VAL A 6 14.92 -13.35 74.11
C VAL A 6 13.80 -13.39 73.10
N ASP A 7 13.47 -12.22 72.57
CA ASP A 7 12.63 -12.11 71.35
C ASP A 7 13.48 -12.42 70.09
N GLY A 8 13.19 -13.57 69.52
CA GLY A 8 13.77 -13.97 68.22
C GLY A 8 13.02 -13.30 67.08
N PRO A 9 13.72 -12.82 66.00
CA PRO A 9 13.04 -12.20 64.88
C PRO A 9 12.26 -13.23 64.05
N GLY A 10 10.93 -13.18 64.23
CA GLY A 10 9.99 -13.97 63.44
C GLY A 10 10.09 -13.56 61.97
N ARG A 11 10.77 -14.38 61.17
CA ARG A 11 10.70 -14.28 59.68
C ARG A 11 9.31 -14.69 59.23
N SER A 12 8.38 -13.74 59.21
CA SER A 12 7.10 -13.88 58.53
C SER A 12 7.34 -13.82 57.00
N GLY A 13 7.67 -14.95 56.42
CA GLY A 13 7.67 -15.12 54.98
C GLY A 13 6.24 -15.12 54.45
N ALA A 14 5.67 -13.93 54.27
CA ALA A 14 4.35 -13.77 53.67
C ALA A 14 4.35 -14.36 52.25
N ARG A 15 3.88 -15.60 52.10
CA ARG A 15 3.68 -16.25 50.82
C ARG A 15 2.56 -15.52 50.11
N THR A 16 2.90 -14.79 49.04
CA THR A 16 1.93 -14.11 48.16
C THR A 16 0.87 -15.14 47.69
N PRO A 17 -0.42 -14.88 47.88
CA PRO A 17 -1.48 -15.80 47.46
C PRO A 17 -1.39 -16.17 45.99
N LEU A 18 -1.73 -17.41 45.67
CA LEU A 18 -1.65 -17.93 44.28
C LEU A 18 -2.48 -17.07 43.30
N SER A 19 -3.64 -16.56 43.76
CA SER A 19 -4.50 -15.63 43.03
C SER A 19 -3.77 -14.34 42.59
N THR A 20 -2.95 -13.77 43.51
CA THR A 20 -2.19 -12.54 43.22
C THR A 20 -1.06 -12.81 42.19
N ARG A 21 -0.43 -13.98 42.24
CA ARG A 21 0.58 -14.39 41.28
C ARG A 21 -0.01 -14.64 39.89
N LEU A 22 -1.20 -15.27 39.83
CA LEU A 22 -1.93 -15.48 38.58
C LEU A 22 -2.44 -14.16 37.99
N ALA A 23 -2.93 -13.24 38.79
CA ALA A 23 -3.34 -11.91 38.38
C ALA A 23 -2.14 -11.11 37.82
N ALA A 24 -1.00 -11.11 38.52
CA ALA A 24 0.23 -10.45 38.09
C ALA A 24 0.79 -11.07 36.77
N GLY A 25 0.68 -12.39 36.60
CA GLY A 25 1.05 -13.06 35.38
C GLY A 25 0.16 -12.65 34.19
N ARG A 26 -1.15 -12.55 34.40
CA ARG A 26 -2.10 -12.10 33.36
C ARG A 26 -1.85 -10.64 32.96
N THR A 27 -1.66 -9.75 33.93
CA THR A 27 -1.35 -8.34 33.65
C THR A 27 0.00 -8.17 32.93
N ALA A 28 1.02 -8.96 33.25
CA ALA A 28 2.29 -8.94 32.57
C ALA A 28 2.19 -9.45 31.13
N VAL A 29 1.38 -10.47 30.85
CA VAL A 29 1.14 -10.98 29.49
C VAL A 29 0.37 -9.96 28.65
N THR A 30 -0.69 -9.36 29.21
CA THR A 30 -1.46 -8.32 28.50
C THR A 30 -0.62 -7.08 28.22
N ALA A 31 0.22 -6.64 29.17
CA ALA A 31 1.13 -5.51 28.98
C ALA A 31 2.20 -5.77 27.91
N LYS A 32 2.73 -7.00 27.82
CA LYS A 32 3.65 -7.37 26.75
C LYS A 32 2.97 -7.42 25.39
N ALA A 33 1.74 -7.92 25.33
CA ALA A 33 0.95 -7.98 24.12
C ALA A 33 0.60 -6.56 23.61
N SER A 34 0.15 -5.65 24.48
CA SER A 34 -0.12 -4.26 24.11
C SER A 34 1.15 -3.56 23.61
N ALA A 35 2.28 -3.69 24.31
CA ALA A 35 3.55 -3.10 23.86
C ALA A 35 4.02 -3.64 22.50
N ALA A 36 3.72 -4.90 22.17
CA ALA A 36 4.02 -5.46 20.84
C ALA A 36 3.11 -4.86 19.77
N VAL A 37 1.82 -4.69 20.05
CA VAL A 37 0.85 -4.04 19.16
C VAL A 37 1.25 -2.58 18.90
N ASP A 38 1.60 -1.84 19.96
CA ASP A 38 2.02 -0.43 19.84
C ASP A 38 3.27 -0.27 18.96
N ARG A 39 4.24 -1.17 19.12
CA ARG A 39 5.44 -1.20 18.26
C ARG A 39 5.10 -1.52 16.81
N LEU A 40 4.23 -2.49 16.57
CA LEU A 40 3.76 -2.83 15.23
C LEU A 40 3.02 -1.66 14.59
N GLN A 41 2.13 -1.02 15.33
CA GLN A 41 1.41 0.16 14.87
C GLN A 41 2.36 1.29 14.51
N ALA A 42 3.32 1.61 15.37
CA ALA A 42 4.33 2.62 15.09
C ALA A 42 5.15 2.30 13.83
N PHE A 43 5.53 1.04 13.64
CA PHE A 43 6.22 0.58 12.44
C PHE A 43 5.34 0.75 11.19
N LEU A 44 4.09 0.29 11.24
CA LEU A 44 3.17 0.41 10.11
C LEU A 44 2.90 1.88 9.74
N VAL A 45 2.67 2.74 10.72
CA VAL A 45 2.50 4.19 10.49
C VAL A 45 3.73 4.81 9.85
N ALA A 46 4.92 4.41 10.28
CA ALA A 46 6.17 4.96 9.75
C ALA A 46 6.49 4.51 8.30
N TYR A 47 6.19 3.25 7.96
CA TYR A 47 6.70 2.65 6.72
C TYR A 47 5.65 2.31 5.67
N SER A 48 4.37 2.12 6.02
CA SER A 48 3.35 1.64 5.09
C SER A 48 3.16 2.54 3.86
N LEU A 49 3.15 3.86 4.05
CA LEU A 49 3.01 4.80 2.94
C LEU A 49 4.23 4.81 2.01
N HIS A 50 5.42 4.67 2.56
CA HIS A 50 6.64 4.57 1.75
C HIS A 50 6.67 3.25 0.97
N ALA A 51 6.30 2.14 1.62
CA ALA A 51 6.17 0.84 0.97
C ALA A 51 5.12 0.87 -0.15
N LEU A 52 3.94 1.43 0.11
CA LEU A 52 2.88 1.58 -0.90
C LEU A 52 3.34 2.42 -2.09
N ARG A 53 3.98 3.56 -1.86
CA ARG A 53 4.52 4.44 -2.90
C ARG A 53 5.55 3.73 -3.77
N ILE A 54 6.52 3.06 -3.13
CA ILE A 54 7.60 2.36 -3.84
C ILE A 54 7.02 1.18 -4.62
N SER A 55 6.14 0.38 -4.03
CA SER A 55 5.49 -0.76 -4.70
C SER A 55 4.68 -0.31 -5.91
N LEU A 56 3.88 0.75 -5.77
CA LEU A 56 3.15 1.35 -6.87
C LEU A 56 4.10 1.82 -7.98
N GLY A 57 5.18 2.50 -7.59
CA GLY A 57 6.21 2.96 -8.53
C GLY A 57 6.92 1.82 -9.26
N LEU A 58 7.23 0.72 -8.59
CA LEU A 58 7.84 -0.47 -9.21
C LEU A 58 6.88 -1.15 -10.21
N VAL A 59 5.58 -1.19 -9.92
CA VAL A 59 4.58 -1.71 -10.86
C VAL A 59 4.56 -0.86 -12.13
N PHE A 60 4.42 0.46 -12.01
CA PHE A 60 4.43 1.36 -13.17
C PHE A 60 5.75 1.30 -13.94
N LEU A 61 6.89 1.27 -13.25
CA LEU A 61 8.20 1.17 -13.89
C LEU A 61 8.35 -0.16 -14.64
N GLY A 62 7.96 -1.27 -14.04
CA GLY A 62 8.02 -2.60 -14.65
C GLY A 62 7.16 -2.67 -15.92
N PHE A 63 5.89 -2.27 -15.85
CA PHE A 63 5.01 -2.27 -17.02
C PHE A 63 5.44 -1.25 -18.10
N GLY A 64 5.93 -0.09 -17.68
CA GLY A 64 6.46 0.92 -18.60
C GLY A 64 7.66 0.41 -19.38
N VAL A 65 8.65 -0.16 -18.69
CA VAL A 65 9.87 -0.69 -19.31
C VAL A 65 9.55 -1.83 -20.27
N LEU A 66 8.64 -2.75 -19.93
CA LEU A 66 8.26 -3.86 -20.80
C LEU A 66 7.67 -3.38 -22.14
N LYS A 67 6.97 -2.24 -22.16
CA LYS A 67 6.36 -1.67 -23.37
C LYS A 67 7.37 -1.09 -24.37
N PHE A 68 8.63 -0.85 -23.95
CA PHE A 68 9.69 -0.47 -24.91
C PHE A 68 10.09 -1.62 -25.83
N PHE A 69 9.79 -2.87 -25.43
CA PHE A 69 10.14 -4.06 -26.19
C PHE A 69 8.86 -4.67 -26.77
N PRO A 70 8.72 -4.72 -28.13
CA PRO A 70 7.52 -5.24 -28.77
C PRO A 70 7.18 -6.67 -28.32
N GLY A 71 5.92 -6.91 -28.00
CA GLY A 71 5.41 -8.22 -27.65
C GLY A 71 5.73 -8.70 -26.22
N LEU A 72 6.49 -7.94 -25.41
CA LEU A 72 6.78 -8.33 -24.02
C LEU A 72 5.68 -7.89 -23.03
N SER A 73 4.95 -6.83 -23.34
CA SER A 73 3.89 -6.35 -22.46
C SER A 73 2.57 -7.05 -22.75
N PRO A 74 1.95 -7.76 -21.78
CA PRO A 74 0.63 -8.36 -21.96
C PRO A 74 -0.47 -7.32 -22.19
N ALA A 75 -0.26 -6.07 -21.78
CA ALA A 75 -1.21 -4.97 -21.93
C ALA A 75 -1.00 -4.15 -23.22
N GLU A 76 -0.07 -4.54 -24.12
CA GLU A 76 0.28 -3.77 -25.32
C GLU A 76 -0.92 -3.51 -26.22
N ALA A 77 -1.71 -4.56 -26.50
CA ALA A 77 -2.88 -4.47 -27.39
C ALA A 77 -3.97 -3.56 -26.81
N VAL A 78 -4.30 -3.73 -25.52
CA VAL A 78 -5.34 -2.91 -24.88
C VAL A 78 -4.89 -1.46 -24.70
N ALA A 79 -3.62 -1.23 -24.38
CA ALA A 79 -3.07 0.13 -24.27
C ALA A 79 -3.11 0.85 -25.61
N SER A 80 -2.70 0.19 -26.71
CA SER A 80 -2.76 0.75 -28.06
C SER A 80 -4.20 1.08 -28.46
N ALA A 81 -5.14 0.14 -28.32
CA ALA A 81 -6.54 0.35 -28.65
C ALA A 81 -7.19 1.46 -27.81
N THR A 82 -6.81 1.56 -26.53
CA THR A 82 -7.31 2.59 -25.62
C THR A 82 -6.87 3.99 -26.05
N ILE A 83 -5.58 4.17 -26.30
CA ILE A 83 -5.03 5.47 -26.74
C ILE A 83 -5.60 5.85 -28.11
N ASP A 84 -5.71 4.91 -29.03
CA ASP A 84 -6.34 5.13 -30.34
C ASP A 84 -7.76 5.67 -30.19
N ARG A 85 -8.59 5.03 -29.37
CA ARG A 85 -9.97 5.50 -29.07
C ARG A 85 -10.00 6.85 -28.39
N LEU A 86 -9.19 7.08 -27.35
CA LEU A 86 -9.15 8.33 -26.60
C LEU A 86 -8.61 9.51 -27.41
N THR A 87 -7.77 9.24 -28.41
CA THR A 87 -7.19 10.26 -29.29
C THR A 87 -7.91 10.37 -30.64
N PHE A 88 -9.03 9.68 -30.81
CA PHE A 88 -9.80 9.67 -32.08
C PHE A 88 -8.94 9.26 -33.28
N GLY A 89 -8.05 8.29 -33.11
CA GLY A 89 -7.16 7.80 -34.15
C GLY A 89 -5.88 8.62 -34.40
N LEU A 90 -5.68 9.73 -33.66
CA LEU A 90 -4.49 10.57 -33.86
C LEU A 90 -3.20 9.88 -33.39
N VAL A 91 -3.28 9.04 -32.37
CA VAL A 91 -2.14 8.28 -31.83
C VAL A 91 -2.53 6.81 -31.77
N SER A 92 -1.90 5.96 -32.56
CA SER A 92 -2.26 4.54 -32.67
C SER A 92 -1.03 3.63 -32.79
N GLY A 93 -1.24 2.33 -32.73
CA GLY A 93 -0.20 1.33 -32.91
C GLY A 93 1.00 1.52 -31.98
N ARG A 94 2.20 1.44 -32.52
CA ARG A 94 3.44 1.51 -31.76
C ARG A 94 3.65 2.85 -31.05
N SER A 95 3.21 3.96 -31.64
CA SER A 95 3.32 5.30 -31.03
C SER A 95 2.46 5.40 -29.75
N ALA A 96 1.28 4.82 -29.75
CA ALA A 96 0.42 4.75 -28.56
C ALA A 96 1.07 3.94 -27.44
N VAL A 97 1.68 2.80 -27.77
CA VAL A 97 2.40 1.96 -26.81
C VAL A 97 3.62 2.68 -26.23
N LEU A 98 4.39 3.37 -27.05
CA LEU A 98 5.56 4.15 -26.60
C LEU A 98 5.15 5.35 -25.73
N LEU A 99 4.04 6.01 -26.06
CA LEU A 99 3.51 7.08 -25.22
C LEU A 99 3.18 6.58 -23.81
N THR A 100 2.48 5.44 -23.70
CA THR A 100 2.20 4.80 -22.40
C THR A 100 3.48 4.32 -21.73
N ALA A 101 4.44 3.75 -22.46
CA ALA A 101 5.74 3.32 -21.92
C ALA A 101 6.49 4.46 -21.23
N VAL A 102 6.60 5.60 -21.91
CA VAL A 102 7.26 6.80 -21.35
C VAL A 102 6.51 7.33 -20.14
N THR A 103 5.19 7.46 -20.25
CA THR A 103 4.34 7.95 -19.17
C THR A 103 4.47 7.08 -17.91
N GLU A 104 4.34 5.77 -18.05
CA GLU A 104 4.46 4.81 -16.94
C GLU A 104 5.87 4.80 -16.34
N THR A 105 6.90 4.90 -17.18
CA THR A 105 8.30 4.97 -16.72
C THR A 105 8.54 6.24 -15.91
N VAL A 106 8.05 7.40 -16.36
CA VAL A 106 8.15 8.66 -15.61
C VAL A 106 7.42 8.56 -14.28
N ILE A 107 6.19 8.04 -14.28
CA ILE A 107 5.42 7.80 -13.03
C ILE A 107 6.24 6.89 -12.10
N GLY A 108 6.70 5.75 -12.60
CA GLY A 108 7.44 4.78 -11.81
C GLY A 108 8.69 5.37 -11.18
N LEU A 109 9.51 6.10 -11.96
CA LEU A 109 10.73 6.73 -11.47
C LEU A 109 10.43 7.81 -10.41
N THR A 110 9.43 8.65 -10.61
CA THR A 110 9.07 9.69 -9.64
C THR A 110 8.54 9.09 -8.33
N LEU A 111 7.75 8.03 -8.42
CA LEU A 111 7.23 7.33 -7.25
C LEU A 111 8.33 6.57 -6.49
N VAL A 112 9.21 5.84 -7.18
CA VAL A 112 10.30 5.08 -6.52
C VAL A 112 11.28 6.03 -5.86
N THR A 113 11.76 7.03 -6.58
CA THR A 113 12.79 7.95 -6.07
C THR A 113 12.24 8.98 -5.09
N GLY A 114 10.94 9.29 -5.15
CA GLY A 114 10.32 10.41 -4.42
C GLY A 114 10.69 11.79 -4.94
N LYS A 115 11.54 11.86 -5.99
CA LYS A 115 11.88 13.12 -6.63
C LYS A 115 10.76 13.56 -7.58
N PHE A 116 10.46 14.87 -7.57
CA PHE A 116 9.37 15.45 -8.37
C PHE A 116 8.01 14.77 -8.15
N LEU A 117 7.75 14.28 -6.93
CA LEU A 117 6.59 13.47 -6.60
C LEU A 117 5.26 14.14 -6.99
N ARG A 118 5.14 15.46 -6.81
CA ARG A 118 3.93 16.20 -7.20
C ARG A 118 3.65 16.12 -8.70
N VAL A 119 4.71 16.25 -9.53
CA VAL A 119 4.60 16.09 -10.99
C VAL A 119 4.19 14.66 -11.32
N GLY A 120 4.86 13.68 -10.72
CA GLY A 120 4.53 12.26 -10.90
C GLY A 120 3.07 11.94 -10.57
N ILE A 121 2.52 12.54 -9.53
CA ILE A 121 1.11 12.36 -9.13
C ILE A 121 0.13 12.99 -10.12
N VAL A 122 0.44 14.17 -10.66
CA VAL A 122 -0.40 14.78 -11.70
C VAL A 122 -0.41 13.92 -12.96
N VAL A 123 0.77 13.46 -13.40
CA VAL A 123 0.89 12.55 -14.55
C VAL A 123 0.17 11.22 -14.28
N LEU A 124 0.30 10.65 -13.07
CA LEU A 124 -0.40 9.45 -12.65
C LEU A 124 -1.93 9.65 -12.69
N GLY A 125 -2.44 10.78 -12.20
CA GLY A 125 -3.86 11.10 -12.26
C GLY A 125 -4.41 11.09 -13.69
N GLY A 126 -3.69 11.70 -14.62
CA GLY A 126 -4.02 11.66 -16.05
C GLY A 126 -3.94 10.23 -16.64
N ALA A 127 -2.88 9.48 -16.29
CA ALA A 127 -2.69 8.11 -16.75
C ALA A 127 -3.78 7.16 -16.23
N LEU A 128 -4.27 7.35 -15.01
CA LEU A 128 -5.35 6.54 -14.43
C LEU A 128 -6.66 6.65 -15.22
N ILE A 129 -6.94 7.80 -15.84
CA ILE A 129 -8.08 7.95 -16.74
C ILE A 129 -7.93 6.99 -17.92
N GLY A 130 -6.74 6.96 -18.55
CA GLY A 130 -6.44 6.02 -19.63
C GLY A 130 -6.49 4.55 -19.19
N ILE A 131 -5.91 4.24 -18.02
CA ILE A 131 -5.84 2.88 -17.47
C ILE A 131 -7.23 2.35 -17.10
N MET A 132 -8.14 3.21 -16.61
CA MET A 132 -9.51 2.81 -16.23
C MET A 132 -10.49 2.82 -17.42
N SER A 133 -10.20 3.58 -18.47
CA SER A 133 -11.11 3.72 -19.62
C SER A 133 -11.45 2.41 -20.35
N PRO A 134 -10.58 1.36 -20.43
CA PRO A 134 -10.95 0.08 -21.02
C PRO A 134 -12.19 -0.57 -20.37
N LEU A 135 -12.43 -0.35 -19.08
CA LEU A 135 -13.63 -0.86 -18.40
C LEU A 135 -14.92 -0.31 -19.00
N ALA A 136 -14.89 0.90 -19.54
CA ALA A 136 -16.05 1.52 -20.21
C ALA A 136 -16.02 1.29 -21.73
N LEU A 137 -14.83 1.40 -22.34
CA LEU A 137 -14.66 1.36 -23.80
C LEU A 137 -14.78 -0.05 -24.39
N PHE A 138 -14.34 -1.06 -23.64
CA PHE A 138 -14.19 -2.45 -24.11
C PHE A 138 -14.90 -3.45 -23.19
N THR A 139 -15.99 -3.04 -22.53
CA THR A 139 -16.71 -3.88 -21.57
C THR A 139 -17.15 -5.22 -22.16
N ALA A 140 -17.67 -5.20 -23.41
CA ALA A 140 -18.13 -6.42 -24.06
C ALA A 140 -17.00 -7.41 -24.38
N GLU A 141 -15.83 -6.91 -24.73
CA GLU A 141 -14.64 -7.71 -25.04
C GLU A 141 -13.96 -8.22 -23.76
N LEU A 142 -13.99 -7.41 -22.72
CA LEU A 142 -13.37 -7.76 -21.43
C LEU A 142 -14.23 -8.75 -20.63
N PHE A 143 -15.56 -8.71 -20.80
CA PHE A 143 -16.53 -9.50 -20.00
C PHE A 143 -17.62 -10.17 -20.84
N PRO A 144 -17.32 -10.93 -21.91
CA PRO A 144 -18.35 -11.51 -22.78
C PRO A 144 -19.30 -12.48 -22.05
N HIS A 145 -18.79 -13.32 -21.15
CA HIS A 145 -19.56 -14.25 -20.31
C HIS A 145 -18.95 -14.35 -18.90
N GLY A 146 -18.06 -13.44 -18.58
CA GLY A 146 -17.28 -13.35 -17.37
C GLY A 146 -15.93 -12.67 -17.67
N PRO A 147 -15.10 -12.40 -16.66
CA PRO A 147 -13.86 -11.69 -16.88
C PRO A 147 -12.88 -12.54 -17.68
N THR A 148 -12.47 -12.04 -18.86
CA THR A 148 -11.34 -12.58 -19.62
C THR A 148 -10.04 -12.37 -18.84
N LEU A 149 -8.93 -12.97 -19.27
CA LEU A 149 -7.64 -12.71 -18.68
C LEU A 149 -7.31 -11.20 -18.70
N MET A 150 -7.59 -10.52 -19.82
CA MET A 150 -7.40 -9.07 -19.94
C MET A 150 -8.37 -8.31 -19.02
N GLY A 151 -9.62 -8.71 -18.91
CA GLY A 151 -10.59 -8.13 -17.99
C GLY A 151 -10.14 -8.22 -16.53
N GLN A 152 -9.53 -9.35 -16.11
CA GLN A 152 -8.93 -9.51 -14.80
C GLN A 152 -7.74 -8.56 -14.59
N TYR A 153 -6.92 -8.33 -15.63
CA TYR A 153 -5.84 -7.35 -15.54
C TYR A 153 -6.37 -5.93 -15.30
N VAL A 154 -7.36 -5.51 -16.06
CA VAL A 154 -7.94 -4.17 -15.91
C VAL A 154 -8.70 -4.02 -14.58
N LEU A 155 -9.37 -5.07 -14.09
CA LEU A 155 -9.99 -5.02 -12.76
C LEU A 155 -8.96 -4.80 -11.63
N LYS A 156 -7.77 -5.38 -11.73
CA LYS A 156 -6.71 -5.15 -10.73
C LYS A 156 -6.24 -3.69 -10.67
N ASP A 157 -6.41 -2.96 -11.77
CA ASP A 157 -6.01 -1.55 -11.82
C ASP A 157 -6.87 -0.66 -10.92
N ILE A 158 -8.06 -1.12 -10.50
CA ILE A 158 -8.86 -0.45 -9.45
C ILE A 158 -8.06 -0.35 -8.15
N VAL A 159 -7.31 -1.40 -7.79
CA VAL A 159 -6.46 -1.40 -6.60
C VAL A 159 -5.30 -0.42 -6.77
N LEU A 160 -4.71 -0.35 -7.98
CA LEU A 160 -3.67 0.64 -8.29
C LEU A 160 -4.20 2.07 -8.19
N ALA A 161 -5.43 2.31 -8.67
CA ALA A 161 -6.09 3.62 -8.57
C ALA A 161 -6.32 4.00 -7.09
N ALA A 162 -6.83 3.09 -6.28
CA ALA A 162 -7.02 3.32 -4.85
C ALA A 162 -5.68 3.61 -4.13
N ALA A 163 -4.63 2.83 -4.43
CA ALA A 163 -3.28 3.06 -3.92
C ALA A 163 -2.73 4.43 -4.35
N ALA A 164 -2.96 4.82 -5.59
CA ALA A 164 -2.56 6.12 -6.12
C ALA A 164 -3.23 7.29 -5.37
N LEU A 165 -4.51 7.17 -5.02
CA LEU A 165 -5.22 8.18 -4.22
C LEU A 165 -4.59 8.36 -2.84
N VAL A 166 -4.22 7.27 -2.16
CA VAL A 166 -3.55 7.31 -0.86
C VAL A 166 -2.18 7.99 -0.96
N VAL A 167 -1.39 7.61 -1.98
CA VAL A 167 -0.08 8.22 -2.23
C VAL A 167 -0.20 9.70 -2.61
N ALA A 168 -1.23 10.06 -3.39
CA ALA A 168 -1.52 11.44 -3.75
C ALA A 168 -1.87 12.28 -2.52
N ALA A 169 -2.76 11.80 -1.65
CA ALA A 169 -3.11 12.47 -0.41
C ALA A 169 -1.87 12.73 0.46
N TYR A 170 -1.01 11.73 0.61
CA TYR A 170 0.24 11.87 1.33
C TYR A 170 1.19 12.91 0.71
N ALA A 171 1.35 12.89 -0.61
CA ALA A 171 2.21 13.85 -1.32
C ALA A 171 1.69 15.30 -1.24
N LEU A 172 0.38 15.46 -1.06
CA LEU A 172 -0.27 16.76 -0.83
C LEU A 172 -0.22 17.20 0.64
N GLY A 173 0.37 16.40 1.53
CA GLY A 173 0.59 16.74 2.93
C GLY A 173 -0.33 16.07 3.94
N ALA A 174 -1.23 15.18 3.50
CA ALA A 174 -2.00 14.37 4.43
C ALA A 174 -1.09 13.47 5.27
N ARG A 175 -1.44 13.26 6.53
CA ARG A 175 -0.72 12.38 7.44
C ARG A 175 -1.66 11.31 7.96
N LEU A 176 -1.12 10.11 8.18
CA LEU A 176 -1.80 9.08 8.94
C LEU A 176 -1.79 9.55 10.41
N GLY A 177 -2.85 10.19 10.85
CA GLY A 177 -3.05 10.51 12.25
C GLY A 177 -3.74 9.34 12.94
N SER A 178 -3.34 9.01 14.18
CA SER A 178 -4.24 8.33 15.10
C SER A 178 -5.38 9.31 15.36
N GLY A 179 -6.58 9.06 14.80
CA GLY A 179 -7.75 9.83 15.17
C GLY A 179 -7.91 9.78 16.68
N SER A 180 -7.72 10.92 17.34
CA SER A 180 -8.35 11.12 18.64
C SER A 180 -9.83 11.29 18.30
N ASP A 181 -10.59 10.23 18.50
CA ASP A 181 -12.04 10.31 18.54
C ASP A 181 -12.40 11.29 19.68
N ASP A 182 -12.83 12.51 19.30
CA ASP A 182 -13.51 13.43 20.17
C ASP A 182 -14.94 12.95 20.39
#